data_fc0a3dde429e59c14aa4e92b3c06a849
#
_entry.id   fc0a3dde429e59c14aa4e92b3c06a849
#
_cell.length_a   1.000
_cell.length_b   1.000
_cell.length_c   1.000
_cell.angle_alpha   90.00
_cell.angle_beta   90.00
_cell.angle_gamma   90.00
#
_symmetry.space_group_name_H-M   'P 1'
#
loop_
_entity.id
_entity.type
_entity.pdbx_description
1 polymer ?
#
loop_
_entity_poly.entity_id
_entity_poly.type
_entity_poly.pdbx_seq_one_letter_code
_entity_poly.pdbx_strand_id
1 'polypeptide(L)'
;MIHRNKRLFLSPSLIIPAAALFFIPQGVLCSPISLTWVHATVRVENEWGKGATGFLLIRKMEKKQGKVFLVTNKHVIHPAPEAREKAQHLTLFLNVREKDGTVTGKSFQVPLMEDDQKLWREHPNPPVDVLAVDITSLINSHPNLENRGADYSLFATPRILKEENITEGEEVLILGYPLGLFHTRIHSPLVRQGIVATKIGERIQVRFHSSSGDPQRVEIPGFLIDAAIIPGSSGSPVVLKPIIGRKIKDKIEMGTAVPYLLGIVSATETTAIRTERYAFATLAGLGIVFDASTIQETIELFFPQERRP
;
A
#
# COMPACT_ATOMS: atom_id res chain seq x y z
N MET A 1 55.71 -42.15 56.59
CA MET A 1 54.66 -42.64 55.69
C MET A 1 53.46 -41.71 55.88
N ILE A 2 53.24 -40.79 54.96
CA ILE A 2 52.24 -39.73 55.10
C ILE A 2 51.31 -39.81 53.90
N HIS A 3 50.08 -40.23 54.15
CA HIS A 3 49.03 -40.25 53.16
C HIS A 3 48.49 -38.79 52.89
N ARG A 4 48.62 -38.30 51.66
CA ARG A 4 48.04 -37.03 51.21
C ARG A 4 46.68 -37.31 50.52
N ASN A 5 45.60 -37.00 51.22
CA ASN A 5 44.25 -36.94 50.64
C ASN A 5 44.13 -35.75 49.67
N LYS A 6 43.94 -36.03 48.40
CA LYS A 6 43.48 -35.01 47.40
C LYS A 6 41.98 -34.87 47.51
N ARG A 7 41.52 -33.75 48.01
CA ARG A 7 40.12 -33.34 47.87
C ARG A 7 39.86 -32.85 46.45
N LEU A 8 38.93 -33.52 45.71
CA LEU A 8 38.36 -33.02 44.48
C LEU A 8 37.40 -31.89 44.86
N PHE A 9 37.69 -30.72 44.34
CA PHE A 9 36.69 -29.62 44.30
C PHE A 9 35.74 -29.87 43.12
N LEU A 10 34.49 -30.25 43.42
CA LEU A 10 33.40 -30.24 42.47
C LEU A 10 32.93 -28.76 42.32
N SER A 11 33.05 -28.23 41.13
CA SER A 11 32.46 -26.94 40.76
C SER A 11 30.93 -27.03 40.85
N PRO A 12 30.23 -26.01 41.39
CA PRO A 12 28.77 -26.01 41.39
C PRO A 12 28.27 -25.83 39.95
N SER A 13 27.66 -26.86 39.42
CA SER A 13 26.88 -26.79 38.19
C SER A 13 25.79 -25.74 38.35
N LEU A 14 25.86 -24.71 37.53
CA LEU A 14 24.84 -23.69 37.44
C LEU A 14 23.56 -24.35 36.88
N ILE A 15 22.66 -24.74 37.76
CA ILE A 15 21.30 -25.18 37.38
C ILE A 15 20.57 -23.92 37.01
N ILE A 16 20.46 -23.65 35.70
CA ILE A 16 19.54 -22.65 35.18
C ILE A 16 18.13 -23.20 35.37
N PRO A 17 17.27 -22.56 36.16
CA PRO A 17 15.91 -23.04 36.31
C PRO A 17 15.21 -22.92 34.96
N ALA A 18 14.66 -24.03 34.46
CA ALA A 18 13.86 -24.15 33.23
C ALA A 18 12.51 -23.40 33.27
N ALA A 19 12.37 -22.39 34.12
CA ALA A 19 11.17 -21.61 34.31
C ALA A 19 11.29 -20.14 33.90
N ALA A 20 12.26 -19.80 33.05
CA ALA A 20 12.16 -18.57 32.25
C ALA A 20 11.31 -18.87 31.01
N LEU A 21 10.13 -19.46 31.18
CA LEU A 21 9.04 -19.37 30.24
C LEU A 21 8.73 -17.89 30.11
N PHE A 22 9.10 -17.33 28.98
CA PHE A 22 8.78 -16.00 28.54
C PHE A 22 7.30 -15.75 28.81
N PHE A 23 6.99 -14.99 29.82
CA PHE A 23 5.70 -14.37 30.01
C PHE A 23 5.60 -13.30 28.91
N ILE A 24 5.24 -13.71 27.70
CA ILE A 24 4.78 -12.77 26.67
C ILE A 24 3.44 -12.28 27.19
N PRO A 25 3.33 -11.03 27.63
CA PRO A 25 2.04 -10.51 28.05
C PRO A 25 1.07 -10.70 26.89
N GLN A 26 -0.07 -11.34 27.12
CA GLN A 26 -1.09 -11.67 26.11
C GLN A 26 -1.63 -10.43 25.35
N GLY A 27 -1.13 -9.23 25.64
CA GLY A 27 -1.46 -7.97 24.96
C GLY A 27 -0.51 -7.59 23.83
N VAL A 28 0.55 -8.36 23.51
CA VAL A 28 1.57 -8.03 22.49
C VAL A 28 1.52 -8.99 21.28
N LEU A 29 0.46 -9.76 21.13
CA LEU A 29 0.12 -10.32 19.82
C LEU A 29 -0.42 -9.16 18.98
N CYS A 30 0.50 -8.37 18.45
CA CYS A 30 0.20 -7.35 17.47
C CYS A 30 -0.63 -8.01 16.36
N SER A 31 -1.80 -7.45 16.10
CA SER A 31 -2.54 -7.81 14.89
C SER A 31 -1.54 -7.77 13.73
N PRO A 32 -1.41 -8.83 12.91
CA PRO A 32 -0.41 -8.88 11.83
C PRO A 32 -0.57 -7.76 10.79
N ILE A 33 -1.62 -6.96 10.91
CA ILE A 33 -1.93 -5.80 10.08
C ILE A 33 -2.15 -4.59 10.96
N SER A 34 -1.52 -3.48 10.60
CA SER A 34 -1.90 -2.18 11.13
C SER A 34 -3.31 -1.86 10.64
N LEU A 35 -4.26 -1.67 11.55
CA LEU A 35 -5.62 -1.21 11.24
C LEU A 35 -5.59 0.10 10.44
N THR A 36 -4.52 0.88 10.52
CA THR A 36 -4.32 2.11 9.74
C THR A 36 -4.55 1.87 8.26
N TRP A 37 -3.92 0.83 7.67
CA TRP A 37 -4.05 0.56 6.24
C TRP A 37 -5.41 -0.04 5.87
N VAL A 38 -6.03 -0.80 6.77
CA VAL A 38 -7.41 -1.30 6.57
C VAL A 38 -8.40 -0.13 6.53
N HIS A 39 -8.27 0.84 7.44
CA HIS A 39 -9.13 2.03 7.48
C HIS A 39 -8.80 3.02 6.36
N ALA A 40 -7.56 3.08 5.90
CA ALA A 40 -7.17 3.97 4.81
C ALA A 40 -7.58 3.44 3.44
N THR A 41 -7.68 2.13 3.24
CA THR A 41 -7.98 1.54 1.92
C THR A 41 -9.49 1.59 1.64
N VAL A 42 -9.85 2.10 0.47
CA VAL A 42 -11.24 2.34 0.06
C VAL A 42 -11.52 1.78 -1.32
N ARG A 43 -12.75 1.34 -1.57
CA ARG A 43 -13.22 1.02 -2.92
C ARG A 43 -13.55 2.32 -3.64
N VAL A 44 -13.17 2.38 -4.90
CA VAL A 44 -13.41 3.50 -5.81
C VAL A 44 -14.15 2.97 -7.04
N GLU A 45 -15.08 3.75 -7.54
CA GLU A 45 -15.77 3.45 -8.80
C GLU A 45 -15.93 4.73 -9.61
N ASN A 46 -15.68 4.67 -10.89
CA ASN A 46 -15.94 5.80 -11.78
C ASN A 46 -17.38 5.80 -12.29
N GLU A 47 -17.80 6.85 -12.98
CA GLU A 47 -19.16 7.01 -13.49
C GLU A 47 -19.57 5.96 -14.53
N TRP A 48 -18.62 5.22 -15.11
CA TRP A 48 -18.89 4.12 -16.03
C TRP A 48 -18.98 2.75 -15.34
N GLY A 49 -19.00 2.73 -13.99
CA GLY A 49 -19.11 1.50 -13.20
C GLY A 49 -17.81 0.69 -13.11
N LYS A 50 -16.67 1.25 -13.55
CA LYS A 50 -15.37 0.58 -13.41
C LYS A 50 -14.86 0.71 -11.97
N GLY A 51 -14.80 -0.41 -11.29
CA GLY A 51 -14.31 -0.50 -9.91
C GLY A 51 -12.79 -0.61 -9.84
N ALA A 52 -12.22 0.02 -8.82
CA ALA A 52 -10.81 0.02 -8.49
C ALA A 52 -10.61 0.14 -6.96
N THR A 53 -9.38 0.16 -6.54
CA THR A 53 -8.98 0.47 -5.16
C THR A 53 -8.37 1.85 -5.11
N GLY A 54 -8.50 2.51 -3.98
CA GLY A 54 -7.72 3.69 -3.61
C GLY A 54 -7.39 3.64 -2.12
N PHE A 55 -6.60 4.58 -1.66
CA PHE A 55 -6.33 4.73 -0.24
C PHE A 55 -6.18 6.19 0.15
N LEU A 56 -6.45 6.47 1.42
CA LEU A 56 -6.46 7.82 1.97
C LEU A 56 -5.11 8.12 2.63
N LEU A 57 -4.56 9.28 2.32
CA LEU A 57 -3.33 9.80 2.92
C LEU A 57 -3.59 11.16 3.56
N ILE A 58 -2.97 11.40 4.72
CA ILE A 58 -3.01 12.68 5.42
C ILE A 58 -1.64 13.34 5.30
N ARG A 59 -1.62 14.53 4.70
CA ARG A 59 -0.48 15.43 4.74
C ARG A 59 -0.71 16.51 5.80
N LYS A 60 0.00 16.41 6.90
CA LYS A 60 -0.01 17.43 7.96
C LYS A 60 0.65 18.71 7.48
N MET A 61 0.16 19.85 7.92
CA MET A 61 0.70 21.17 7.62
C MET A 61 1.05 21.87 8.94
N GLU A 62 2.21 22.54 9.01
CA GLU A 62 2.74 23.11 10.25
C GLU A 62 1.80 24.10 10.95
N LYS A 63 0.97 24.82 10.21
CA LYS A 63 0.09 25.90 10.76
C LYS A 63 -1.37 25.80 10.34
N LYS A 64 -1.76 24.70 9.67
CA LYS A 64 -3.11 24.52 9.12
C LYS A 64 -3.59 23.11 9.40
N GLN A 65 -4.91 22.93 9.34
CA GLN A 65 -5.49 21.60 9.30
C GLN A 65 -4.89 20.81 8.13
N GLY A 66 -4.48 19.56 8.37
CA GLY A 66 -3.90 18.71 7.34
C GLY A 66 -4.89 18.46 6.20
N LYS A 67 -4.35 18.21 5.01
CA LYS A 67 -5.15 17.79 3.85
C LYS A 67 -5.24 16.29 3.74
N VAL A 68 -6.38 15.81 3.25
CA VAL A 68 -6.64 14.39 3.00
C VAL A 68 -6.75 14.15 1.50
N PHE A 69 -5.96 13.20 1.02
CA PHE A 69 -5.92 12.83 -0.38
C PHE A 69 -6.38 11.39 -0.56
N LEU A 70 -7.23 11.18 -1.57
CA LEU A 70 -7.43 9.87 -2.16
C LEU A 70 -6.31 9.64 -3.17
N VAL A 71 -5.61 8.52 -3.06
CA VAL A 71 -4.62 8.07 -4.03
C VAL A 71 -5.15 6.85 -4.77
N THR A 72 -5.05 6.86 -6.09
CA THR A 72 -5.43 5.75 -6.98
C THR A 72 -4.63 5.83 -8.29
N ASN A 73 -5.00 5.08 -9.30
CA ASN A 73 -4.33 5.13 -10.61
C ASN A 73 -4.98 6.14 -11.57
N LYS A 74 -4.20 6.68 -12.51
CA LYS A 74 -4.70 7.60 -13.57
C LYS A 74 -5.80 6.95 -14.41
N HIS A 75 -5.60 5.68 -14.79
CA HIS A 75 -6.55 4.97 -15.65
C HIS A 75 -7.95 4.79 -15.03
N VAL A 76 -8.09 5.06 -13.72
CA VAL A 76 -9.40 4.99 -13.03
C VAL A 76 -10.33 6.12 -13.47
N ILE A 77 -9.77 7.30 -13.78
CA ILE A 77 -10.58 8.45 -14.26
C ILE A 77 -10.71 8.50 -15.78
N HIS A 78 -10.19 7.52 -16.51
CA HIS A 78 -10.32 7.43 -17.96
C HIS A 78 -11.22 6.24 -18.34
N PRO A 79 -12.19 6.41 -19.25
CA PRO A 79 -13.03 5.31 -19.73
C PRO A 79 -12.24 4.27 -20.52
N ALA A 80 -11.22 4.73 -21.27
CA ALA A 80 -10.28 3.92 -22.01
C ALA A 80 -8.90 4.60 -22.03
N PRO A 81 -7.79 3.87 -22.23
CA PRO A 81 -6.43 4.43 -22.21
C PRO A 81 -6.22 5.62 -23.15
N GLU A 82 -6.92 5.65 -24.28
CA GLU A 82 -6.82 6.69 -25.32
C GLU A 82 -7.92 7.76 -25.25
N ALA A 83 -8.85 7.63 -24.29
CA ALA A 83 -9.94 8.57 -24.16
C ALA A 83 -9.42 9.94 -23.69
N ARG A 84 -9.82 11.00 -24.40
CA ARG A 84 -9.58 12.38 -23.98
C ARG A 84 -10.49 12.79 -22.83
N GLU A 85 -11.67 12.19 -22.79
CA GLU A 85 -12.66 12.40 -21.75
C GLU A 85 -12.20 11.78 -20.44
N LYS A 86 -12.41 12.49 -19.34
CA LYS A 86 -12.12 12.04 -17.99
C LYS A 86 -13.41 12.03 -17.18
N ALA A 87 -13.47 11.18 -16.19
CA ALA A 87 -14.57 11.14 -15.25
C ALA A 87 -14.81 12.53 -14.63
N GLN A 88 -16.07 12.87 -14.43
CA GLN A 88 -16.47 14.11 -13.75
C GLN A 88 -16.50 13.91 -12.23
N HIS A 89 -16.75 12.69 -11.78
CA HIS A 89 -16.77 12.32 -10.37
C HIS A 89 -16.28 10.88 -10.16
N LEU A 90 -15.89 10.60 -8.93
CA LEU A 90 -15.65 9.24 -8.42
C LEU A 90 -16.66 8.94 -7.32
N THR A 91 -17.08 7.68 -7.22
CA THR A 91 -17.84 7.18 -6.08
C THR A 91 -16.91 6.46 -5.13
N LEU A 92 -16.81 6.94 -3.88
CA LEU A 92 -16.07 6.31 -2.80
C LEU A 92 -17.02 5.52 -1.91
N PHE A 93 -16.63 4.31 -1.57
CA PHE A 93 -17.36 3.44 -0.64
C PHE A 93 -16.67 3.48 0.71
N LEU A 94 -17.30 4.19 1.66
CA LEU A 94 -16.74 4.49 2.98
C LEU A 94 -17.62 3.91 4.08
N ASN A 95 -17.06 3.72 5.26
CA ASN A 95 -17.76 3.25 6.44
C ASN A 95 -18.14 4.42 7.33
N VAL A 96 -19.36 4.41 7.83
CA VAL A 96 -19.95 5.47 8.65
C VAL A 96 -20.39 4.86 9.99
N ARG A 97 -20.06 5.53 11.08
CA ARG A 97 -20.60 5.20 12.41
C ARG A 97 -21.95 5.86 12.57
N GLU A 98 -22.98 5.05 12.77
CA GLU A 98 -24.33 5.50 13.01
C GLU A 98 -24.52 5.96 14.49
N LYS A 99 -25.66 6.60 14.77
CA LYS A 99 -25.95 7.14 16.11
C LYS A 99 -26.06 6.05 17.19
N ASP A 100 -26.43 4.85 16.81
CA ASP A 100 -26.52 3.68 17.70
C ASP A 100 -25.16 2.98 17.90
N GLY A 101 -24.09 3.52 17.31
CA GLY A 101 -22.73 2.98 17.39
C GLY A 101 -22.41 1.90 16.35
N THR A 102 -23.39 1.44 15.55
CA THR A 102 -23.13 0.50 14.46
C THR A 102 -22.33 1.14 13.35
N VAL A 103 -21.60 0.31 12.59
CA VAL A 103 -20.84 0.78 11.41
C VAL A 103 -21.49 0.20 10.17
N THR A 104 -21.77 1.07 9.20
CA THR A 104 -22.40 0.71 7.92
C THR A 104 -21.61 1.29 6.75
N GLY A 105 -21.59 0.58 5.64
CA GLY A 105 -20.99 1.07 4.38
C GLY A 105 -21.95 2.00 3.66
N LYS A 106 -21.42 3.14 3.18
CA LYS A 106 -22.15 4.11 2.35
C LYS A 106 -21.30 4.53 1.16
N SER A 107 -21.97 5.01 0.11
CA SER A 107 -21.32 5.57 -1.08
C SER A 107 -21.38 7.10 -1.04
N PHE A 108 -20.28 7.73 -1.47
CA PHE A 108 -20.13 9.18 -1.54
C PHE A 108 -19.60 9.57 -2.91
N GLN A 109 -20.25 10.50 -3.57
CA GLN A 109 -19.72 11.07 -4.80
C GLN A 109 -18.71 12.17 -4.48
N VAL A 110 -17.56 12.11 -5.14
CA VAL A 110 -16.49 13.10 -5.06
C VAL A 110 -16.34 13.73 -6.43
N PRO A 111 -16.67 15.02 -6.57
CA PRO A 111 -16.45 15.72 -7.83
C PRO A 111 -14.94 15.82 -8.11
N LEU A 112 -14.57 15.75 -9.37
CA LEU A 112 -13.18 15.96 -9.80
C LEU A 112 -12.90 17.41 -10.17
N MET A 113 -13.96 18.24 -10.26
CA MET A 113 -13.91 19.68 -10.48
C MET A 113 -14.82 20.39 -9.49
N GLU A 114 -14.40 21.53 -8.98
CA GLU A 114 -15.18 22.43 -8.14
C GLU A 114 -14.81 23.87 -8.50
N ASP A 115 -15.79 24.73 -8.79
CA ASP A 115 -15.58 26.13 -9.20
C ASP A 115 -14.49 26.28 -10.28
N ASP A 116 -14.56 25.47 -11.35
CA ASP A 116 -13.57 25.39 -12.44
C ASP A 116 -12.16 24.98 -12.02
N GLN A 117 -11.96 24.57 -10.76
CA GLN A 117 -10.69 24.09 -10.26
C GLN A 117 -10.63 22.55 -10.23
N LYS A 118 -9.51 22.01 -10.69
CA LYS A 118 -9.25 20.57 -10.61
C LYS A 118 -8.90 20.18 -9.18
N LEU A 119 -9.69 19.29 -8.60
CA LEU A 119 -9.43 18.68 -7.30
C LEU A 119 -8.44 17.51 -7.37
N TRP A 120 -7.89 17.23 -8.51
CA TRP A 120 -6.98 16.11 -8.75
C TRP A 120 -5.68 16.54 -9.43
N ARG A 121 -4.65 15.71 -9.23
CA ARG A 121 -3.35 15.83 -9.93
C ARG A 121 -2.90 14.45 -10.37
N GLU A 122 -2.39 14.36 -11.59
CA GLU A 122 -1.71 13.18 -12.13
C GLU A 122 -0.20 13.36 -11.97
N HIS A 123 0.52 12.27 -11.77
CA HIS A 123 1.98 12.32 -11.83
C HIS A 123 2.44 12.85 -13.20
N PRO A 124 3.42 13.78 -13.25
CA PRO A 124 3.81 14.48 -14.49
C PRO A 124 4.49 13.56 -15.51
N ASN A 125 5.14 12.49 -15.06
CA ASN A 125 5.71 11.49 -15.95
C ASN A 125 4.58 10.60 -16.50
N PRO A 126 4.31 10.60 -17.85
CA PRO A 126 3.17 9.88 -18.44
C PRO A 126 3.10 8.39 -18.10
N PRO A 127 4.19 7.61 -18.13
CA PRO A 127 4.19 6.20 -17.77
C PRO A 127 3.84 5.90 -16.31
N VAL A 128 3.96 6.87 -15.42
CA VAL A 128 3.65 6.67 -13.99
C VAL A 128 2.15 6.82 -13.78
N ASP A 129 1.49 5.72 -13.49
CA ASP A 129 0.04 5.61 -13.37
C ASP A 129 -0.44 5.91 -11.95
N VAL A 130 -0.16 7.14 -11.47
CA VAL A 130 -0.54 7.62 -10.13
C VAL A 130 -1.37 8.89 -10.24
N LEU A 131 -2.47 8.90 -9.49
CA LEU A 131 -3.42 10.00 -9.36
C LEU A 131 -3.66 10.30 -7.88
N ALA A 132 -3.74 11.57 -7.52
CA ALA A 132 -4.21 12.03 -6.20
C ALA A 132 -5.40 12.99 -6.36
N VAL A 133 -6.40 12.86 -5.49
CA VAL A 133 -7.60 13.72 -5.45
C VAL A 133 -7.69 14.33 -4.05
N ASP A 134 -7.83 15.64 -3.95
CA ASP A 134 -8.08 16.31 -2.66
C ASP A 134 -9.54 16.07 -2.24
N ILE A 135 -9.72 15.32 -1.16
CA ILE A 135 -11.03 14.98 -0.59
C ILE A 135 -11.22 15.58 0.80
N THR A 136 -10.44 16.58 1.15
CA THR A 136 -10.46 17.22 2.47
C THR A 136 -11.85 17.72 2.84
N SER A 137 -12.57 18.32 1.89
CA SER A 137 -13.94 18.82 2.09
C SER A 137 -14.91 17.69 2.46
N LEU A 138 -14.85 16.55 1.76
CA LEU A 138 -15.66 15.37 2.06
C LEU A 138 -15.41 14.86 3.49
N ILE A 139 -14.14 14.71 3.86
CA ILE A 139 -13.78 14.19 5.19
C ILE A 139 -14.23 15.14 6.31
N ASN A 140 -14.05 16.45 6.11
CA ASN A 140 -14.43 17.45 7.11
C ASN A 140 -15.95 17.56 7.28
N SER A 141 -16.73 17.37 6.21
CA SER A 141 -18.19 17.41 6.26
C SER A 141 -18.84 16.16 6.87
N HIS A 142 -18.05 15.08 7.06
CA HIS A 142 -18.54 13.80 7.58
C HIS A 142 -17.67 13.30 8.76
N PRO A 143 -17.76 13.93 9.96
CA PRO A 143 -16.91 13.58 11.11
C PRO A 143 -17.13 12.15 11.65
N ASN A 144 -18.23 11.52 11.29
CA ASN A 144 -18.60 10.14 11.68
C ASN A 144 -18.08 9.06 10.71
N LEU A 145 -17.26 9.43 9.73
CA LEU A 145 -16.57 8.44 8.90
C LEU A 145 -15.59 7.62 9.75
N GLU A 146 -15.58 6.32 9.55
CA GLU A 146 -14.63 5.38 10.17
C GLU A 146 -13.33 5.25 9.39
N ASN A 147 -13.36 5.56 8.09
CA ASN A 147 -12.16 5.59 7.28
C ASN A 147 -11.22 6.72 7.73
N ARG A 148 -9.94 6.42 7.82
CA ARG A 148 -8.90 7.35 8.26
C ARG A 148 -7.73 7.29 7.29
N GLY A 149 -7.18 8.44 6.94
CA GLY A 149 -5.97 8.49 6.12
C GLY A 149 -4.74 8.01 6.89
N ALA A 150 -3.84 7.33 6.19
CA ALA A 150 -2.52 7.01 6.69
C ALA A 150 -1.62 8.25 6.67
N ASP A 151 -0.69 8.34 7.62
CA ASP A 151 0.21 9.49 7.75
C ASP A 151 1.39 9.37 6.77
N TYR A 152 1.90 10.50 6.30
CA TYR A 152 3.08 10.59 5.44
C TYR A 152 4.35 9.99 6.05
N SER A 153 4.44 9.92 7.39
CA SER A 153 5.56 9.26 8.08
C SER A 153 5.68 7.77 7.76
N LEU A 154 4.62 7.17 7.19
CA LEU A 154 4.59 5.77 6.77
C LEU A 154 5.14 5.53 5.35
N PHE A 155 5.64 6.54 4.65
CA PHE A 155 6.28 6.34 3.35
C PHE A 155 7.66 5.69 3.49
N ALA A 156 7.90 4.65 2.71
CA ALA A 156 9.23 4.05 2.57
C ALA A 156 10.13 4.95 1.71
N THR A 157 10.67 6.00 2.32
CA THR A 157 11.65 6.88 1.67
C THR A 157 12.94 6.11 1.36
N PRO A 158 13.79 6.58 0.41
CA PRO A 158 15.11 5.97 0.16
C PRO A 158 15.96 5.81 1.42
N ARG A 159 15.83 6.75 2.36
CA ARG A 159 16.49 6.66 3.66
C ARG A 159 15.96 5.48 4.48
N ILE A 160 14.64 5.34 4.60
CA ILE A 160 14.00 4.25 5.33
C ILE A 160 14.31 2.90 4.70
N LEU A 161 14.25 2.77 3.37
CA LEU A 161 14.62 1.54 2.67
C LEU A 161 16.03 1.07 3.05
N LYS A 162 16.97 2.02 3.14
CA LYS A 162 18.37 1.74 3.51
C LYS A 162 18.55 1.46 5.00
N GLU A 163 17.93 2.27 5.88
CA GLU A 163 18.06 2.15 7.34
C GLU A 163 17.44 0.86 7.84
N GLU A 164 16.26 0.50 7.33
CA GLU A 164 15.51 -0.71 7.68
C GLU A 164 15.93 -1.95 6.87
N ASN A 165 16.87 -1.80 5.94
CA ASN A 165 17.33 -2.86 5.02
C ASN A 165 16.18 -3.55 4.28
N ILE A 166 15.24 -2.75 3.75
CA ILE A 166 14.08 -3.25 2.99
C ILE A 166 14.53 -3.53 1.55
N THR A 167 14.43 -4.77 1.11
CA THR A 167 14.92 -5.23 -0.19
C THR A 167 14.06 -6.36 -0.77
N GLU A 168 14.57 -7.03 -1.80
CA GLU A 168 13.94 -8.20 -2.42
C GLU A 168 13.74 -9.32 -1.38
N GLY A 169 12.65 -10.08 -1.53
CA GLY A 169 12.27 -11.15 -0.61
C GLY A 169 11.47 -10.70 0.60
N GLU A 170 11.32 -9.38 0.83
CA GLU A 170 10.47 -8.87 1.91
C GLU A 170 9.01 -9.24 1.69
N GLU A 171 8.34 -9.69 2.74
CA GLU A 171 6.91 -9.93 2.70
C GLU A 171 6.12 -8.62 2.69
N VAL A 172 5.12 -8.55 1.83
CA VAL A 172 4.24 -7.39 1.68
C VAL A 172 2.77 -7.78 1.83
N LEU A 173 1.98 -6.81 2.25
CA LEU A 173 0.52 -6.89 2.26
C LEU A 173 -0.04 -5.97 1.19
N ILE A 174 -0.99 -6.48 0.43
CA ILE A 174 -1.72 -5.77 -0.62
C ILE A 174 -3.17 -5.67 -0.16
N LEU A 175 -3.66 -4.44 0.04
CA LEU A 175 -5.02 -4.21 0.50
C LEU A 175 -5.86 -3.66 -0.65
N GLY A 176 -7.04 -4.24 -0.91
CA GLY A 176 -7.85 -3.75 -2.02
C GLY A 176 -9.18 -4.46 -2.17
N TYR A 177 -9.84 -4.16 -3.29
CA TYR A 177 -11.16 -4.66 -3.64
C TYR A 177 -11.13 -5.46 -4.96
N PRO A 178 -10.36 -6.57 -5.02
CA PRO A 178 -10.27 -7.39 -6.20
C PRO A 178 -11.66 -7.91 -6.58
N LEU A 179 -11.99 -7.85 -7.88
CA LEU A 179 -13.30 -8.22 -8.44
C LEU A 179 -14.49 -7.48 -7.80
N GLY A 180 -14.23 -6.35 -7.13
CA GLY A 180 -15.25 -5.62 -6.38
C GLY A 180 -15.78 -6.34 -5.13
N LEU A 181 -15.07 -7.34 -4.64
CA LEU A 181 -15.48 -8.12 -3.47
C LEU A 181 -15.34 -7.30 -2.18
N PHE A 182 -16.38 -7.31 -1.36
CA PHE A 182 -16.42 -6.70 -0.03
C PHE A 182 -17.56 -7.30 0.82
N HIS A 183 -17.59 -6.99 2.10
CA HIS A 183 -18.68 -7.40 2.97
C HIS A 183 -19.97 -6.63 2.68
N THR A 184 -21.12 -7.29 2.79
CA THR A 184 -22.42 -6.68 2.47
C THR A 184 -22.79 -5.49 3.37
N ARG A 185 -22.32 -5.46 4.61
CA ARG A 185 -22.65 -4.43 5.60
C ARG A 185 -21.60 -3.33 5.70
N ILE A 186 -20.34 -3.66 5.55
CA ILE A 186 -19.20 -2.73 5.68
C ILE A 186 -18.28 -2.84 4.46
N HIS A 187 -17.61 -1.76 4.14
CA HIS A 187 -16.59 -1.71 3.09
C HIS A 187 -15.22 -1.95 3.72
N SER A 188 -14.82 -3.21 3.84
CA SER A 188 -13.49 -3.60 4.32
C SER A 188 -12.70 -4.22 3.18
N PRO A 189 -11.44 -3.79 2.94
CA PRO A 189 -10.62 -4.36 1.89
C PRO A 189 -10.26 -5.81 2.18
N LEU A 190 -10.04 -6.59 1.13
CA LEU A 190 -9.36 -7.86 1.23
C LEU A 190 -7.87 -7.60 1.44
N VAL A 191 -7.28 -8.36 2.34
CA VAL A 191 -5.84 -8.34 2.60
C VAL A 191 -5.22 -9.57 1.99
N ARG A 192 -4.22 -9.36 1.15
CA ARG A 192 -3.46 -10.43 0.49
C ARG A 192 -1.98 -10.25 0.78
N GLN A 193 -1.24 -11.33 0.70
CA GLN A 193 0.19 -11.35 0.93
C GLN A 193 0.92 -11.61 -0.38
N GLY A 194 2.11 -11.06 -0.50
CA GLY A 194 3.07 -11.30 -1.56
C GLY A 194 4.48 -11.05 -1.06
N ILE A 195 5.44 -11.08 -1.98
CA ILE A 195 6.83 -10.71 -1.70
C ILE A 195 7.33 -9.69 -2.73
N VAL A 196 8.29 -8.89 -2.31
CA VAL A 196 9.04 -8.00 -3.22
C VAL A 196 9.90 -8.86 -4.12
N ALA A 197 9.66 -8.83 -5.43
CA ALA A 197 10.33 -9.67 -6.40
C ALA A 197 11.56 -9.00 -7.05
N THR A 198 11.62 -7.65 -7.03
CA THR A 198 12.76 -6.87 -7.56
C THR A 198 13.12 -5.75 -6.62
N LYS A 199 14.34 -5.21 -6.76
CA LYS A 199 14.85 -4.15 -5.91
C LYS A 199 13.96 -2.90 -5.93
N ILE A 200 13.67 -2.36 -4.74
CA ILE A 200 12.88 -1.13 -4.56
C ILE A 200 13.82 0.08 -4.67
N GLY A 201 13.30 1.19 -5.23
CA GLY A 201 14.05 2.43 -5.40
C GLY A 201 14.96 2.47 -6.62
N GLU A 202 14.89 1.45 -7.47
CA GLU A 202 15.54 1.41 -8.79
C GLU A 202 14.47 1.53 -9.88
N ARG A 203 14.91 1.76 -11.12
CA ARG A 203 14.00 1.76 -12.26
C ARG A 203 13.93 0.38 -12.88
N ILE A 204 12.72 -0.02 -13.27
CA ILE A 204 12.50 -1.32 -13.93
C ILE A 204 11.92 -1.14 -15.33
N GLN A 205 12.23 -2.07 -16.22
CA GLN A 205 11.59 -2.15 -17.52
C GLN A 205 10.36 -3.06 -17.44
N VAL A 206 9.20 -2.53 -17.78
CA VAL A 206 7.94 -3.27 -17.86
C VAL A 206 7.37 -3.21 -19.27
N ARG A 207 6.48 -4.14 -19.60
CA ARG A 207 5.77 -4.15 -20.87
C ARG A 207 4.39 -3.54 -20.69
N PHE A 208 4.12 -2.47 -21.40
CA PHE A 208 2.78 -1.93 -21.52
C PHE A 208 2.18 -2.37 -22.85
N HIS A 209 1.01 -2.99 -22.79
CA HIS A 209 0.23 -3.29 -23.98
C HIS A 209 -0.59 -2.05 -24.34
N SER A 210 -0.23 -1.42 -25.45
CA SER A 210 -1.08 -0.38 -26.06
C SER A 210 -2.18 -1.08 -26.87
N SER A 211 -3.35 -0.47 -26.92
CA SER A 211 -4.49 -0.97 -27.71
C SER A 211 -4.21 -1.01 -29.23
N SER A 212 -3.15 -0.34 -29.68
CA SER A 212 -2.86 -0.12 -31.10
C SER A 212 -1.61 -0.79 -31.64
N GLY A 213 -0.86 -1.58 -30.84
CA GLY A 213 0.40 -2.12 -31.34
C GLY A 213 1.14 -3.12 -30.45
N ASP A 214 2.36 -3.43 -30.86
CA ASP A 214 3.27 -4.29 -30.11
C ASP A 214 3.55 -3.74 -28.71
N PRO A 215 3.74 -4.62 -27.72
CA PRO A 215 4.01 -4.20 -26.35
C PRO A 215 5.31 -3.39 -26.31
N GLN A 216 5.20 -2.13 -25.87
CA GLN A 216 6.35 -1.25 -25.70
C GLN A 216 7.01 -1.53 -24.35
N ARG A 217 8.34 -1.58 -24.33
CA ARG A 217 9.11 -1.58 -23.10
C ARG A 217 9.26 -0.15 -22.60
N VAL A 218 8.82 0.07 -21.37
CA VAL A 218 8.90 1.37 -20.72
C VAL A 218 9.63 1.21 -19.40
N GLU A 219 10.53 2.15 -19.12
CA GLU A 219 11.24 2.22 -17.85
C GLU A 219 10.46 3.08 -16.86
N ILE A 220 10.14 2.51 -15.71
CA ILE A 220 9.35 3.17 -14.66
C ILE A 220 10.08 3.18 -13.31
N PRO A 221 9.84 4.19 -12.45
CA PRO A 221 10.22 4.17 -11.04
C PRO A 221 9.29 3.23 -10.28
N GLY A 222 9.75 2.02 -9.99
CA GLY A 222 8.91 1.01 -9.37
C GLY A 222 9.58 -0.35 -9.26
N PHE A 223 8.84 -1.33 -8.81
CA PHE A 223 9.31 -2.69 -8.59
C PHE A 223 8.21 -3.71 -8.90
N LEU A 224 8.61 -4.97 -9.01
CA LEU A 224 7.69 -6.09 -9.14
C LEU A 224 7.45 -6.75 -7.78
N ILE A 225 6.23 -7.25 -7.61
CA ILE A 225 5.87 -8.14 -6.50
C ILE A 225 5.39 -9.49 -7.06
N ASP A 226 5.77 -10.58 -6.41
CA ASP A 226 5.14 -11.87 -6.63
C ASP A 226 3.87 -11.94 -5.79
N ALA A 227 2.76 -11.73 -6.45
CA ALA A 227 1.42 -11.74 -5.87
C ALA A 227 0.36 -11.87 -6.97
N ALA A 228 -0.75 -12.52 -6.66
CA ALA A 228 -1.89 -12.61 -7.58
C ALA A 228 -2.58 -11.24 -7.69
N ILE A 229 -2.22 -10.45 -8.70
CA ILE A 229 -2.86 -9.17 -9.02
C ILE A 229 -3.96 -9.43 -10.05
N ILE A 230 -5.19 -9.09 -9.70
CA ILE A 230 -6.40 -9.33 -10.50
C ILE A 230 -7.21 -8.02 -10.64
N PRO A 231 -8.14 -7.95 -11.60
CA PRO A 231 -8.96 -6.74 -11.80
C PRO A 231 -9.58 -6.21 -10.50
N GLY A 232 -9.56 -4.91 -10.29
CA GLY A 232 -9.96 -4.24 -9.05
C GLY A 232 -8.82 -4.03 -8.05
N SER A 233 -7.65 -4.69 -8.25
CA SER A 233 -6.46 -4.45 -7.42
C SER A 233 -5.72 -3.16 -7.79
N SER A 234 -5.97 -2.57 -8.96
CA SER A 234 -5.41 -1.26 -9.34
C SER A 234 -5.69 -0.22 -8.27
N GLY A 235 -4.66 0.53 -7.86
CA GLY A 235 -4.74 1.50 -6.77
C GLY A 235 -4.57 0.93 -5.36
N SER A 236 -4.34 -0.37 -5.20
CA SER A 236 -4.06 -0.98 -3.89
C SER A 236 -2.73 -0.50 -3.32
N PRO A 237 -2.67 -0.09 -2.04
CA PRO A 237 -1.40 0.14 -1.36
C PRO A 237 -0.66 -1.20 -1.18
N VAL A 238 0.66 -1.14 -1.40
CA VAL A 238 1.60 -2.22 -1.07
C VAL A 238 2.37 -1.79 0.16
N VAL A 239 2.17 -2.50 1.26
CA VAL A 239 2.78 -2.14 2.54
C VAL A 239 3.67 -3.25 3.06
N LEU A 240 4.75 -2.87 3.71
CA LEU A 240 5.65 -3.80 4.37
C LEU A 240 4.88 -4.58 5.44
N LYS A 241 4.96 -5.91 5.40
CA LYS A 241 4.32 -6.74 6.42
C LYS A 241 5.06 -6.55 7.76
N PRO A 242 4.35 -6.22 8.84
CA PRO A 242 4.95 -6.14 10.17
C PRO A 242 5.53 -7.49 10.61
N ILE A 243 6.75 -7.48 11.12
CA ILE A 243 7.44 -8.65 11.66
C ILE A 243 7.94 -8.37 13.09
N ILE A 244 8.07 -9.41 13.92
CA ILE A 244 8.48 -9.28 15.32
C ILE A 244 9.95 -8.89 15.47
N GLY A 245 10.79 -9.28 14.52
CA GLY A 245 12.22 -8.93 14.55
C GLY A 245 12.78 -8.83 13.14
N ARG A 246 13.64 -7.84 12.92
CA ARG A 246 14.33 -7.59 11.65
C ARG A 246 15.83 -7.57 11.87
N LYS A 247 16.58 -8.20 10.97
CA LYS A 247 18.03 -8.07 10.97
C LYS A 247 18.40 -6.73 10.30
N ILE A 248 18.90 -5.81 11.12
CA ILE A 248 19.44 -4.53 10.67
C ILE A 248 20.94 -4.54 10.89
N LYS A 249 21.72 -4.55 9.81
CA LYS A 249 23.18 -4.77 9.84
C LYS A 249 23.53 -6.08 10.58
N ASP A 250 24.29 -6.00 11.65
CA ASP A 250 24.75 -7.18 12.43
C ASP A 250 23.91 -7.45 13.69
N LYS A 251 22.79 -6.73 13.85
CA LYS A 251 21.90 -6.86 15.01
C LYS A 251 20.52 -7.32 14.58
N ILE A 252 19.86 -8.07 15.46
CA ILE A 252 18.43 -8.34 15.35
C ILE A 252 17.72 -7.32 16.23
N GLU A 253 17.00 -6.41 15.61
CA GLU A 253 16.13 -5.48 16.32
C GLU A 253 14.78 -6.14 16.52
N MET A 254 14.40 -6.27 17.79
CA MET A 254 13.08 -6.79 18.18
C MET A 254 12.13 -5.62 18.37
N GLY A 255 10.98 -5.69 17.73
CA GLY A 255 9.96 -4.65 17.84
C GLY A 255 8.86 -4.84 16.79
N THR A 256 7.83 -4.01 16.87
CA THR A 256 6.80 -3.94 15.83
C THR A 256 7.38 -3.22 14.63
N ALA A 257 7.60 -3.94 13.53
CA ALA A 257 7.98 -3.31 12.29
C ALA A 257 6.86 -2.33 11.84
N VAL A 258 7.27 -1.15 11.43
CA VAL A 258 6.35 -0.14 10.89
C VAL A 258 5.84 -0.65 9.54
N PRO A 259 4.52 -0.64 9.28
CA PRO A 259 3.95 -1.04 7.99
C PRO A 259 4.14 0.08 6.96
N TYR A 260 5.39 0.28 6.52
CA TYR A 260 5.72 1.32 5.55
C TYR A 260 5.02 1.09 4.21
N LEU A 261 4.53 2.16 3.61
CA LEU A 261 4.03 2.18 2.24
C LEU A 261 5.20 2.07 1.28
N LEU A 262 5.28 0.96 0.57
CA LEU A 262 6.32 0.72 -0.45
C LEU A 262 5.91 1.29 -1.81
N GLY A 263 4.60 1.27 -2.12
CA GLY A 263 4.10 1.76 -3.39
C GLY A 263 2.62 1.48 -3.64
N ILE A 264 2.22 1.63 -4.88
CA ILE A 264 0.84 1.46 -5.36
C ILE A 264 0.81 0.48 -6.54
N VAL A 265 -0.10 -0.51 -6.48
CA VAL A 265 -0.35 -1.44 -7.58
C VAL A 265 -0.97 -0.71 -8.76
N SER A 266 -0.44 -0.90 -9.95
CA SER A 266 -1.05 -0.39 -11.18
C SER A 266 -1.61 -1.50 -12.06
N ALA A 267 -0.78 -2.50 -12.39
CA ALA A 267 -1.10 -3.51 -13.37
C ALA A 267 -0.49 -4.86 -12.98
N THR A 268 -0.73 -5.85 -13.80
CA THR A 268 -0.06 -7.15 -13.73
C THR A 268 0.65 -7.42 -15.05
N GLU A 269 1.80 -8.06 -14.95
CA GLU A 269 2.42 -8.65 -16.14
C GLU A 269 1.56 -9.81 -16.66
N THR A 270 1.42 -9.88 -17.95
CA THR A 270 0.68 -10.94 -18.63
C THR A 270 1.61 -11.78 -19.50
N THR A 271 1.32 -13.06 -19.59
CA THR A 271 1.99 -13.95 -20.52
C THR A 271 0.96 -14.58 -21.45
N ALA A 272 1.38 -14.99 -22.64
CA ALA A 272 0.51 -15.67 -23.59
C ALA A 272 0.69 -17.17 -23.47
N ILE A 273 -0.38 -17.89 -23.18
CA ILE A 273 -0.45 -19.32 -23.35
C ILE A 273 -0.89 -19.57 -24.79
N ARG A 274 -0.06 -20.27 -25.55
CA ARG A 274 -0.34 -20.67 -26.94
C ARG A 274 -0.56 -22.17 -27.03
N THR A 275 -1.68 -22.53 -27.61
CA THR A 275 -1.95 -23.89 -28.07
C THR A 275 -1.91 -23.92 -29.60
N GLU A 276 -2.01 -25.07 -30.20
CA GLU A 276 -2.05 -25.20 -31.67
C GLU A 276 -3.16 -24.40 -32.36
N ARG A 277 -4.25 -24.11 -31.62
CA ARG A 277 -5.44 -23.44 -32.18
C ARG A 277 -5.77 -22.09 -31.57
N TYR A 278 -5.26 -21.79 -30.38
CA TYR A 278 -5.64 -20.60 -29.61
C TYR A 278 -4.44 -19.96 -28.91
N ALA A 279 -4.48 -18.65 -28.79
CA ALA A 279 -3.59 -17.89 -27.91
C ALA A 279 -4.45 -17.05 -26.97
N PHE A 280 -4.19 -17.12 -25.67
CA PHE A 280 -4.88 -16.31 -24.68
C PHE A 280 -3.88 -15.77 -23.64
N ALA A 281 -4.12 -14.53 -23.22
CA ALA A 281 -3.33 -13.92 -22.18
C ALA A 281 -3.70 -14.52 -20.81
N THR A 282 -2.71 -14.80 -20.00
CA THR A 282 -2.87 -15.21 -18.61
C THR A 282 -2.01 -14.35 -17.72
N LEU A 283 -2.36 -14.27 -16.43
CA LEU A 283 -1.58 -13.53 -15.44
C LEU A 283 -0.24 -14.24 -15.22
N ALA A 284 0.86 -13.48 -15.25
CA ALA A 284 2.19 -14.01 -14.97
C ALA A 284 2.48 -14.19 -13.47
N GLY A 285 1.55 -13.78 -12.61
CA GLY A 285 1.74 -13.80 -11.16
C GLY A 285 2.54 -12.61 -10.61
N LEU A 286 3.01 -11.74 -11.51
CA LEU A 286 3.81 -10.57 -11.14
C LEU A 286 2.97 -9.30 -11.20
N GLY A 287 2.97 -8.55 -10.11
CA GLY A 287 2.33 -7.23 -10.02
C GLY A 287 3.33 -6.11 -10.23
N ILE A 288 2.94 -5.10 -11.02
CA ILE A 288 3.70 -3.87 -11.24
C ILE A 288 3.29 -2.88 -10.17
N VAL A 289 4.28 -2.37 -9.44
CA VAL A 289 4.09 -1.40 -8.35
C VAL A 289 4.91 -0.15 -8.65
N PHE A 290 4.28 1.02 -8.61
CA PHE A 290 4.99 2.30 -8.60
C PHE A 290 5.47 2.61 -7.20
N ASP A 291 6.71 3.11 -7.07
CA ASP A 291 7.33 3.46 -5.80
C ASP A 291 6.50 4.50 -5.02
N ALA A 292 6.57 4.45 -3.70
CA ALA A 292 5.91 5.42 -2.82
C ALA A 292 6.35 6.87 -3.10
N SER A 293 7.57 7.10 -3.58
CA SER A 293 8.06 8.42 -3.99
C SER A 293 7.19 9.06 -5.08
N THR A 294 6.67 8.26 -6.04
CA THR A 294 5.79 8.77 -7.11
C THR A 294 4.45 9.29 -6.56
N ILE A 295 3.97 8.68 -5.49
CA ILE A 295 2.76 9.13 -4.79
C ILE A 295 3.04 10.48 -4.12
N GLN A 296 4.17 10.57 -3.42
CA GLN A 296 4.60 11.81 -2.77
C GLN A 296 4.77 12.94 -3.80
N GLU A 297 5.49 12.69 -4.89
CA GLU A 297 5.66 13.65 -5.99
C GLU A 297 4.33 14.14 -6.55
N THR A 298 3.33 13.25 -6.69
CA THR A 298 1.98 13.60 -7.18
C THR A 298 1.24 14.51 -6.19
N ILE A 299 1.29 14.20 -4.90
CA ILE A 299 0.61 15.00 -3.87
C ILE A 299 1.29 16.36 -3.70
N GLU A 300 2.61 16.45 -3.82
CA GLU A 300 3.34 17.73 -3.75
C GLU A 300 2.97 18.71 -4.89
N LEU A 301 2.30 18.26 -5.96
CA LEU A 301 1.76 19.15 -6.98
C LEU A 301 0.62 20.06 -6.49
N PHE A 302 -0.01 19.73 -5.38
CA PHE A 302 -1.00 20.59 -4.74
C PHE A 302 -0.38 21.76 -3.95
N PHE A 303 0.97 21.74 -3.74
CA PHE A 303 1.70 22.70 -2.92
C PHE A 303 2.87 23.36 -3.67
N PRO A 304 2.61 24.06 -4.79
CA PRO A 304 3.68 24.58 -5.65
C PRO A 304 4.56 25.62 -4.94
N GLN A 305 4.04 26.32 -3.93
CA GLN A 305 4.78 27.35 -3.19
C GLN A 305 5.68 26.79 -2.08
N GLU A 306 5.50 25.53 -1.70
CA GLU A 306 6.33 24.88 -0.67
C GLU A 306 7.56 24.16 -1.27
N ARG A 307 7.65 24.09 -2.59
CA ARG A 307 8.84 23.59 -3.29
C ARG A 307 9.96 24.63 -3.13
N ARG A 308 10.72 24.54 -2.05
CA ARG A 308 12.02 25.23 -1.96
C ARG A 308 13.07 24.42 -2.72
N PRO A 309 14.01 25.12 -3.40
CA PRO A 309 15.08 24.49 -4.18
C PRO A 309 16.01 23.63 -3.34
#